data_d5cce8497196db92f4581b231a03698d
#
_entry.id   d5cce8497196db92f4581b231a03698d
#
_cell.length_a   1.000
_cell.length_b   1.000
_cell.length_c   1.000
_cell.angle_alpha   90.00
_cell.angle_beta   90.00
_cell.angle_gamma   90.00
#
_symmetry.space_group_name_H-M   'P 1'
#
loop_
_entity.id
_entity.type
_entity.pdbx_description
1 polymer ?
#
loop_
_entity_poly.entity_id
_entity_poly.type
_entity_poly.pdbx_seq_one_letter_code
_entity_poly.pdbx_strand_id
1 'polypeptide(L)'
;MILPGYFAAALDYRELEKSLVDRGFPTVTVPLSKRDWLPTFGGRSMVPILRQLDRAVKQMLQQYGCQQINLIGHSAGGWISRIYLGEKPYTIHGDVLEDAGLWEAHSSVNTLICLGTPHVSQERWTRKNLNFVKMHYPGAFHPQVRYVCAAGKAVFGKPGLKTWLAYKSYELTVGKGETWGDGITPIEAALLDGAENLVLEGVWHSPRSPGKWYGSPEVLPAWIGYLR
;
A
#
# COMPACT_ATOMS: atom_id res chain seq x y z
N MET A 1 10.07 -7.15 -0.92
CA MET A 1 10.08 -5.79 -1.54
C MET A 1 9.10 -4.89 -0.81
N ILE A 2 9.50 -3.66 -0.44
CA ILE A 2 8.60 -2.68 0.19
C ILE A 2 8.29 -1.57 -0.81
N LEU A 3 7.01 -1.26 -1.04
CA LEU A 3 6.56 -0.09 -1.79
C LEU A 3 6.05 0.98 -0.81
N PRO A 4 6.73 2.15 -0.73
CA PRO A 4 6.35 3.26 0.14
C PRO A 4 4.96 3.84 -0.12
N GLY A 5 4.40 4.49 0.91
CA GLY A 5 3.18 5.28 0.79
C GLY A 5 3.38 6.61 0.07
N TYR A 6 2.28 7.29 -0.21
CA TYR A 6 2.26 8.56 -0.95
C TYR A 6 3.14 9.63 -0.24
N PHE A 7 3.99 10.30 -1.01
CA PHE A 7 4.99 11.26 -0.52
C PHE A 7 6.00 10.74 0.53
N ALA A 8 6.10 9.42 0.72
CA ALA A 8 7.17 8.83 1.52
C ALA A 8 8.39 8.53 0.64
N ALA A 9 9.56 8.50 1.27
CA ALA A 9 10.81 8.11 0.64
C ALA A 9 11.26 6.72 1.17
N ALA A 10 12.12 6.03 0.43
CA ALA A 10 12.70 4.75 0.86
C ALA A 10 13.37 4.86 2.25
N LEU A 11 13.99 6.00 2.54
CA LEU A 11 14.63 6.27 3.84
C LEU A 11 13.66 6.19 5.03
N ASP A 12 12.39 6.47 4.83
CA ASP A 12 11.38 6.39 5.90
C ASP A 12 11.09 4.94 6.33
N TYR A 13 11.53 3.95 5.53
CA TYR A 13 11.31 2.50 5.76
C TYR A 13 12.58 1.73 6.14
N ARG A 14 13.72 2.43 6.32
CA ARG A 14 15.02 1.79 6.62
C ARG A 14 14.95 0.86 7.85
N GLU A 15 14.28 1.27 8.91
CA GLU A 15 14.15 0.47 10.13
C GLU A 15 13.29 -0.79 9.89
N LEU A 16 12.22 -0.67 9.11
CA LEU A 16 11.41 -1.82 8.72
C LEU A 16 12.21 -2.79 7.83
N GLU A 17 12.91 -2.26 6.81
CA GLU A 17 13.77 -3.04 5.92
C GLU A 17 14.82 -3.80 6.72
N LYS A 18 15.55 -3.10 7.59
CA LYS A 18 16.55 -3.72 8.48
C LYS A 18 15.91 -4.80 9.37
N SER A 19 14.78 -4.51 9.99
CA SER A 19 14.09 -5.44 10.87
C SER A 19 13.65 -6.72 10.16
N LEU A 20 13.29 -6.65 8.87
CA LEU A 20 12.95 -7.82 8.04
C LEU A 20 14.22 -8.60 7.67
N VAL A 21 15.29 -7.92 7.26
CA VAL A 21 16.57 -8.55 6.93
C VAL A 21 17.14 -9.28 8.15
N ASP A 22 17.15 -8.66 9.32
CA ASP A 22 17.63 -9.26 10.59
C ASP A 22 16.84 -10.53 10.97
N ARG A 23 15.61 -10.68 10.46
CA ARG A 23 14.74 -11.86 10.66
C ARG A 23 14.82 -12.89 9.53
N GLY A 24 15.79 -12.73 8.61
CA GLY A 24 16.04 -13.67 7.52
C GLY A 24 15.18 -13.47 6.27
N PHE A 25 14.53 -12.31 6.14
CA PHE A 25 13.82 -11.94 4.92
C PHE A 25 14.62 -10.94 4.10
N PRO A 26 15.34 -11.35 3.03
CA PRO A 26 16.00 -10.42 2.14
C PRO A 26 15.01 -9.36 1.64
N THR A 27 15.26 -8.11 1.99
CA THR A 27 14.29 -7.04 1.76
C THR A 27 14.97 -5.83 1.14
N VAL A 28 14.29 -5.23 0.17
CA VAL A 28 14.69 -3.97 -0.48
C VAL A 28 13.46 -3.07 -0.53
N THR A 29 13.61 -1.82 -0.17
CA THR A 29 12.58 -0.79 -0.37
C THR A 29 12.77 -0.18 -1.76
N VAL A 30 11.68 -0.06 -2.53
CA VAL A 30 11.70 0.63 -3.84
C VAL A 30 12.33 2.01 -3.66
N PRO A 31 13.38 2.35 -4.43
CA PRO A 31 14.23 3.53 -4.19
C PRO A 31 13.53 4.84 -4.59
N LEU A 32 12.37 5.10 -3.98
CA LEU A 32 11.60 6.32 -4.17
C LEU A 32 12.11 7.43 -3.26
N SER A 33 12.19 8.62 -3.82
CA SER A 33 12.32 9.89 -3.11
C SER A 33 10.96 10.63 -3.09
N LYS A 34 10.82 11.65 -2.25
CA LYS A 34 9.60 12.47 -2.24
C LYS A 34 9.33 13.16 -3.59
N ARG A 35 10.38 13.44 -4.37
CA ARG A 35 10.27 14.09 -5.69
C ARG A 35 9.66 13.18 -6.75
N ASP A 36 9.83 11.87 -6.63
CA ASP A 36 9.28 10.89 -7.57
C ASP A 36 7.74 10.87 -7.58
N TRP A 37 7.13 11.38 -6.49
CA TRP A 37 5.68 11.52 -6.39
C TRP A 37 5.11 12.77 -7.10
N LEU A 38 5.93 13.76 -7.43
CA LEU A 38 5.46 15.03 -8.03
C LEU A 38 4.69 14.82 -9.35
N PRO A 39 5.10 13.91 -10.26
CA PRO A 39 4.34 13.67 -11.49
C PRO A 39 2.95 13.08 -11.26
N THR A 40 2.70 12.47 -10.09
CA THR A 40 1.42 11.82 -9.74
C THR A 40 0.46 12.76 -9.00
N PHE A 41 0.90 13.96 -8.67
CA PHE A 41 0.13 14.93 -7.90
C PHE A 41 -1.17 15.34 -8.63
N GLY A 42 -2.23 15.58 -7.84
CA GLY A 42 -3.52 16.02 -8.40
C GLY A 42 -4.34 14.91 -9.06
N GLY A 43 -4.08 13.64 -8.74
CA GLY A 43 -4.84 12.49 -9.27
C GLY A 43 -4.39 12.04 -10.65
N ARG A 44 -3.12 12.30 -10.97
CA ARG A 44 -2.49 11.84 -12.19
C ARG A 44 -2.14 10.35 -12.13
N SER A 45 -1.69 9.82 -13.25
CA SER A 45 -1.29 8.42 -13.41
C SER A 45 -0.14 8.02 -12.48
N MET A 46 -0.20 6.80 -11.95
CA MET A 46 0.86 6.18 -11.12
C MET A 46 1.94 5.48 -11.96
N VAL A 47 1.90 5.58 -13.27
CA VAL A 47 2.91 4.96 -14.18
C VAL A 47 4.35 5.27 -13.76
N PRO A 48 4.74 6.50 -13.36
CA PRO A 48 6.11 6.76 -12.90
C PRO A 48 6.53 5.89 -11.71
N ILE A 49 5.63 5.66 -10.76
CA ILE A 49 5.89 4.81 -9.57
C ILE A 49 5.91 3.33 -9.96
N LEU A 50 4.97 2.90 -10.79
CA LEU A 50 4.89 1.53 -11.30
C LEU A 50 6.15 1.14 -12.09
N ARG A 51 6.71 2.04 -12.90
CA ARG A 51 7.99 1.82 -13.60
C ARG A 51 9.17 1.64 -12.63
N GLN A 52 9.21 2.37 -11.52
CA GLN A 52 10.26 2.19 -10.52
C GLN A 52 10.08 0.88 -9.75
N LEU A 53 8.83 0.55 -9.39
CA LEU A 53 8.51 -0.74 -8.78
C LEU A 53 8.93 -1.90 -9.68
N ASP A 54 8.57 -1.87 -10.96
CA ASP A 54 8.89 -2.93 -11.92
C ASP A 54 10.40 -3.14 -12.07
N ARG A 55 11.16 -2.06 -12.19
CA ARG A 55 12.63 -2.13 -12.22
C ARG A 55 13.20 -2.79 -10.96
N ALA A 56 12.72 -2.35 -9.79
CA ALA A 56 13.20 -2.89 -8.52
C ALA A 56 12.84 -4.38 -8.35
N VAL A 57 11.63 -4.78 -8.78
CA VAL A 57 11.21 -6.19 -8.75
C VAL A 57 12.08 -7.03 -9.67
N LYS A 58 12.29 -6.62 -10.93
CA LYS A 58 13.14 -7.33 -11.89
C LYS A 58 14.58 -7.47 -11.39
N GLN A 59 15.14 -6.41 -10.80
CA GLN A 59 16.47 -6.46 -10.20
C GLN A 59 16.54 -7.45 -9.04
N MET A 60 15.53 -7.47 -8.16
CA MET A 60 15.49 -8.39 -7.03
C MET A 60 15.38 -9.84 -7.49
N LEU A 61 14.48 -10.14 -8.45
CA LEU A 61 14.33 -11.47 -9.03
C LEU A 61 15.66 -11.97 -9.62
N GLN A 62 16.35 -11.13 -10.38
CA GLN A 62 17.66 -11.45 -10.97
C GLN A 62 18.74 -11.63 -9.89
N GLN A 63 18.83 -10.72 -8.93
CA GLN A 63 19.85 -10.74 -7.88
C GLN A 63 19.78 -12.00 -7.02
N TYR A 64 18.58 -12.46 -6.69
CA TYR A 64 18.36 -13.61 -5.81
C TYR A 64 18.09 -14.91 -6.58
N GLY A 65 18.03 -14.88 -7.91
CA GLY A 65 17.75 -16.06 -8.74
C GLY A 65 16.39 -16.69 -8.44
N CYS A 66 15.40 -15.90 -8.01
CA CYS A 66 14.07 -16.38 -7.68
C CYS A 66 13.05 -15.98 -8.74
N GLN A 67 11.94 -16.72 -8.82
CA GLN A 67 10.85 -16.45 -9.77
C GLN A 67 9.75 -15.55 -9.18
N GLN A 68 9.64 -15.51 -7.86
CA GLN A 68 8.62 -14.75 -7.16
C GLN A 68 9.19 -14.01 -5.96
N ILE A 69 8.56 -12.89 -5.62
CA ILE A 69 8.84 -12.11 -4.41
C ILE A 69 7.57 -11.96 -3.57
N ASN A 70 7.75 -11.54 -2.32
CA ASN A 70 6.67 -10.98 -1.52
C ASN A 70 6.71 -9.45 -1.63
N LEU A 71 5.55 -8.83 -1.83
CA LEU A 71 5.39 -7.39 -1.95
C LEU A 71 4.67 -6.83 -0.72
N ILE A 72 5.23 -5.82 -0.11
CA ILE A 72 4.66 -5.11 1.04
C ILE A 72 4.34 -3.69 0.58
N GLY A 73 3.07 -3.36 0.46
CA GLY A 73 2.61 -2.03 0.12
C GLY A 73 2.10 -1.29 1.35
N HIS A 74 2.71 -0.16 1.69
CA HIS A 74 2.22 0.68 2.77
C HIS A 74 1.34 1.80 2.21
N SER A 75 0.18 2.05 2.85
CA SER A 75 -0.71 3.14 2.44
C SER A 75 -1.03 3.08 0.93
N ALA A 76 -0.75 4.12 0.16
CA ALA A 76 -0.90 4.12 -1.30
C ALA A 76 -0.13 2.99 -2.00
N GLY A 77 1.01 2.57 -1.45
CA GLY A 77 1.80 1.47 -2.00
C GLY A 77 1.01 0.17 -2.16
N GLY A 78 0.03 -0.10 -1.30
CA GLY A 78 -0.78 -1.31 -1.40
C GLY A 78 -1.71 -1.31 -2.61
N TRP A 79 -2.50 -0.25 -2.83
CA TRP A 79 -3.37 -0.21 -4.01
C TRP A 79 -2.59 0.01 -5.33
N ILE A 80 -1.41 0.69 -5.30
CA ILE A 80 -0.51 0.76 -6.45
C ILE A 80 0.02 -0.64 -6.79
N SER A 81 0.36 -1.45 -5.78
CA SER A 81 0.75 -2.85 -5.98
C SER A 81 -0.36 -3.68 -6.65
N ARG A 82 -1.63 -3.42 -6.34
CA ARG A 82 -2.75 -4.09 -7.00
C ARG A 82 -2.87 -3.71 -8.49
N ILE A 83 -2.53 -2.48 -8.87
CA ILE A 83 -2.41 -2.09 -10.28
C ILE A 83 -1.25 -2.86 -10.93
N TYR A 84 -0.12 -2.97 -10.22
CA TYR A 84 1.08 -3.66 -10.72
C TYR A 84 0.82 -5.16 -11.00
N LEU A 85 0.01 -5.82 -10.17
CA LEU A 85 -0.37 -7.21 -10.41
C LEU A 85 -1.23 -7.40 -11.66
N GLY A 86 -1.91 -6.37 -12.12
CA GLY A 86 -3.02 -6.44 -13.06
C GLY A 86 -2.62 -6.65 -14.52
N GLU A 87 -3.55 -7.24 -15.29
CA GLU A 87 -3.43 -7.63 -16.69
C GLU A 87 -4.04 -6.62 -17.67
N LYS A 88 -4.66 -5.55 -17.16
CA LYS A 88 -5.29 -4.53 -18.01
C LYS A 88 -4.35 -3.34 -18.17
N PRO A 89 -4.29 -2.73 -19.35
CA PRO A 89 -3.61 -1.46 -19.53
C PRO A 89 -4.11 -0.44 -18.51
N TYR A 90 -3.20 0.11 -17.72
CA TYR A 90 -3.57 1.08 -16.69
C TYR A 90 -3.66 2.48 -17.28
N THR A 91 -4.89 2.95 -17.46
CA THR A 91 -5.23 4.31 -17.92
C THR A 91 -6.34 4.89 -17.03
N ILE A 92 -6.21 6.15 -16.62
CA ILE A 92 -7.20 6.83 -15.76
C ILE A 92 -7.73 8.14 -16.35
N HIS A 93 -7.14 8.62 -17.42
CA HIS A 93 -7.49 9.89 -18.07
C HIS A 93 -7.84 9.76 -19.56
N GLY A 94 -7.98 8.54 -20.08
CA GLY A 94 -8.10 8.31 -21.53
C GLY A 94 -6.79 8.59 -22.26
N ASP A 95 -5.68 8.47 -21.52
CA ASP A 95 -4.34 8.69 -22.04
C ASP A 95 -4.08 7.78 -23.24
N VAL A 96 -3.31 8.25 -24.19
CA VAL A 96 -2.91 7.49 -25.36
C VAL A 96 -2.27 6.18 -24.93
N LEU A 97 -2.65 5.07 -25.54
CA LEU A 97 -2.23 3.71 -25.20
C LEU A 97 -0.70 3.53 -25.10
N GLU A 98 0.09 4.43 -25.69
CA GLU A 98 1.55 4.43 -25.66
C GLU A 98 2.13 4.65 -24.25
N ASP A 99 1.40 5.32 -23.33
CA ASP A 99 1.79 5.51 -21.93
C ASP A 99 1.06 4.57 -20.97
N ALA A 100 0.14 3.74 -21.47
CA ALA A 100 -0.54 2.74 -20.69
C ALA A 100 0.45 1.63 -20.28
N GLY A 101 0.80 1.58 -19.01
CA GLY A 101 1.61 0.49 -18.49
C GLY A 101 0.79 -0.81 -18.41
N LEU A 102 1.30 -1.87 -19.01
CA LEU A 102 0.86 -3.24 -18.77
C LEU A 102 1.95 -3.94 -17.95
N TRP A 103 1.58 -4.47 -16.78
CA TRP A 103 2.56 -4.95 -15.81
C TRP A 103 2.52 -6.46 -15.61
N GLU A 104 1.32 -7.05 -15.50
CA GLU A 104 1.06 -8.50 -15.39
C GLU A 104 1.90 -9.22 -14.32
N ALA A 105 2.23 -8.50 -13.23
CA ALA A 105 3.19 -8.98 -12.24
C ALA A 105 2.64 -10.04 -11.27
N HIS A 106 1.38 -10.46 -11.42
CA HIS A 106 0.75 -11.47 -10.56
C HIS A 106 1.50 -12.82 -10.57
N SER A 107 2.17 -13.16 -11.67
CA SER A 107 3.00 -14.39 -11.76
C SER A 107 4.32 -14.28 -10.99
N SER A 108 4.81 -13.06 -10.76
CA SER A 108 6.08 -12.76 -10.08
C SER A 108 5.90 -12.39 -8.60
N VAL A 109 4.66 -12.37 -8.11
CA VAL A 109 4.37 -12.01 -6.70
C VAL A 109 3.62 -13.16 -6.04
N ASN A 110 4.21 -13.71 -4.97
CA ASN A 110 3.60 -14.77 -4.17
C ASN A 110 2.61 -14.21 -3.14
N THR A 111 3.00 -13.16 -2.42
CA THR A 111 2.17 -12.54 -1.38
C THR A 111 2.18 -11.02 -1.53
N LEU A 112 1.01 -10.40 -1.43
CA LEU A 112 0.86 -8.96 -1.28
C LEU A 112 0.34 -8.64 0.12
N ILE A 113 1.17 -7.96 0.93
CA ILE A 113 0.78 -7.43 2.23
C ILE A 113 0.48 -5.94 2.10
N CYS A 114 -0.74 -5.55 2.42
CA CYS A 114 -1.22 -4.17 2.44
C CYS A 114 -1.25 -3.65 3.89
N LEU A 115 -0.40 -2.68 4.22
CA LEU A 115 -0.30 -2.08 5.55
C LEU A 115 -0.98 -0.71 5.55
N GLY A 116 -2.11 -0.58 6.23
CA GLY A 116 -2.89 0.67 6.29
C GLY A 116 -3.31 1.21 4.93
N THR A 117 -3.52 0.34 3.96
CA THR A 117 -3.87 0.69 2.59
C THR A 117 -5.36 0.98 2.46
N PRO A 118 -5.79 2.16 2.01
CA PRO A 118 -7.19 2.37 1.65
C PRO A 118 -7.51 1.67 0.32
N HIS A 119 -8.49 0.79 0.29
CA HIS A 119 -9.00 0.13 -0.91
C HIS A 119 -10.19 0.87 -1.54
N VAL A 120 -10.71 1.87 -0.83
CA VAL A 120 -11.74 2.80 -1.29
C VAL A 120 -11.34 4.22 -0.92
N SER A 121 -11.77 5.22 -1.69
CA SER A 121 -11.63 6.64 -1.33
C SER A 121 -12.66 7.48 -2.07
N GLN A 122 -13.21 8.48 -1.39
CA GLN A 122 -14.02 9.54 -2.00
C GLN A 122 -13.16 10.77 -2.34
N GLU A 123 -11.90 10.78 -1.89
CA GLU A 123 -10.94 11.85 -2.11
C GLU A 123 -10.65 11.99 -3.62
N ARG A 124 -10.79 13.21 -4.14
CA ARG A 124 -10.78 13.52 -5.58
C ARG A 124 -9.52 13.03 -6.31
N TRP A 125 -8.36 13.08 -5.65
CA TRP A 125 -7.07 12.79 -6.30
C TRP A 125 -6.73 11.30 -6.34
N THR A 126 -7.26 10.52 -5.41
CA THR A 126 -7.01 9.06 -5.36
C THR A 126 -8.15 8.25 -5.96
N ARG A 127 -9.37 8.82 -5.98
CA ARG A 127 -10.58 8.13 -6.39
C ARG A 127 -10.51 7.49 -7.78
N LYS A 128 -9.92 8.18 -8.78
CA LYS A 128 -9.82 7.63 -10.14
C LYS A 128 -8.95 6.36 -10.17
N ASN A 129 -7.81 6.40 -9.50
CA ASN A 129 -6.90 5.26 -9.37
C ASN A 129 -7.56 4.09 -8.64
N LEU A 130 -8.23 4.36 -7.52
CA LEU A 130 -8.93 3.34 -6.74
C LEU A 130 -10.17 2.79 -7.47
N ASN A 131 -10.88 3.62 -8.22
CA ASN A 131 -11.98 3.15 -9.07
C ASN A 131 -11.48 2.22 -10.19
N PHE A 132 -10.32 2.50 -10.79
CA PHE A 132 -9.68 1.59 -11.74
C PHE A 132 -9.42 0.23 -11.08
N VAL A 133 -8.80 0.22 -9.90
CA VAL A 133 -8.54 -1.02 -9.15
C VAL A 133 -9.83 -1.75 -8.81
N LYS A 134 -10.83 -1.04 -8.29
CA LYS A 134 -12.13 -1.63 -7.92
C LYS A 134 -12.87 -2.24 -9.11
N MET A 135 -12.78 -1.60 -10.28
CA MET A 135 -13.48 -2.04 -11.49
C MET A 135 -12.82 -3.27 -12.11
N HIS A 136 -11.49 -3.30 -12.15
CA HIS A 136 -10.77 -4.34 -12.88
C HIS A 136 -10.26 -5.47 -11.99
N TYR A 137 -10.01 -5.19 -10.70
CA TYR A 137 -9.40 -6.13 -9.75
C TYR A 137 -10.13 -6.07 -8.39
N PRO A 138 -11.44 -6.41 -8.33
CA PRO A 138 -12.19 -6.38 -7.08
C PRO A 138 -11.67 -7.43 -6.10
N GLY A 139 -11.61 -7.07 -4.81
CA GLY A 139 -11.18 -7.99 -3.77
C GLY A 139 -9.76 -8.53 -3.95
N ALA A 140 -9.48 -9.71 -3.41
CA ALA A 140 -8.25 -10.49 -3.63
C ALA A 140 -8.30 -11.17 -5.00
N PHE A 141 -8.16 -10.38 -6.07
CA PHE A 141 -8.54 -10.74 -7.44
C PHE A 141 -7.74 -11.92 -8.02
N HIS A 142 -6.42 -11.95 -7.83
CA HIS A 142 -5.57 -12.99 -8.41
C HIS A 142 -5.46 -14.19 -7.45
N PRO A 143 -6.06 -15.36 -7.78
CA PRO A 143 -6.11 -16.51 -6.84
C PRO A 143 -4.75 -17.13 -6.52
N GLN A 144 -3.75 -16.90 -7.37
CA GLN A 144 -2.37 -17.35 -7.14
C GLN A 144 -1.57 -16.42 -6.21
N VAL A 145 -2.08 -15.22 -5.90
CA VAL A 145 -1.44 -14.26 -5.00
C VAL A 145 -2.14 -14.32 -3.65
N ARG A 146 -1.39 -14.52 -2.58
CA ARG A 146 -1.92 -14.39 -1.21
C ARG A 146 -2.05 -12.91 -0.86
N TYR A 147 -3.26 -12.46 -0.51
CA TYR A 147 -3.51 -11.10 -0.05
C TYR A 147 -3.65 -11.05 1.47
N VAL A 148 -2.91 -10.14 2.10
CA VAL A 148 -2.99 -9.87 3.55
C VAL A 148 -3.18 -8.37 3.74
N CYS A 149 -4.21 -7.97 4.46
CA CYS A 149 -4.51 -6.57 4.72
C CYS A 149 -4.48 -6.29 6.22
N ALA A 150 -3.61 -5.41 6.67
CA ALA A 150 -3.50 -5.00 8.06
C ALA A 150 -4.07 -3.58 8.24
N ALA A 151 -5.08 -3.46 9.08
CA ALA A 151 -5.74 -2.22 9.48
C ALA A 151 -5.36 -1.86 10.92
N GLY A 152 -4.78 -0.68 11.15
CA GLY A 152 -4.48 -0.19 12.49
C GLY A 152 -5.73 0.42 13.16
N LYS A 153 -5.83 0.23 14.47
CA LYS A 153 -6.90 0.77 15.31
C LYS A 153 -6.31 1.58 16.46
N ALA A 154 -5.85 2.78 16.17
CA ALA A 154 -5.22 3.67 17.15
C ALA A 154 -6.06 4.89 17.47
N VAL A 155 -6.86 5.40 16.51
CA VAL A 155 -7.56 6.68 16.64
C VAL A 155 -9.02 6.52 16.28
N PHE A 156 -9.91 6.95 17.18
CA PHE A 156 -11.31 7.20 16.83
C PHE A 156 -11.45 8.65 16.36
N GLY A 157 -11.87 8.85 15.12
CA GLY A 157 -12.09 10.17 14.55
C GLY A 157 -13.27 10.87 15.24
N LYS A 158 -13.06 12.10 15.71
CA LYS A 158 -14.10 12.97 16.28
C LYS A 158 -13.90 14.40 15.80
N PRO A 159 -14.98 15.18 15.60
CA PRO A 159 -14.86 16.61 15.37
C PRO A 159 -14.33 17.29 16.64
N GLY A 160 -13.00 17.50 16.72
CA GLY A 160 -12.33 18.10 17.87
C GLY A 160 -10.82 18.19 17.66
N LEU A 161 -10.14 19.12 18.36
CA LEU A 161 -8.75 19.50 18.10
C LEU A 161 -7.76 18.32 18.02
N LYS A 162 -7.92 17.30 18.88
CA LYS A 162 -6.95 16.20 18.97
C LYS A 162 -7.09 15.14 17.86
N THR A 163 -8.29 14.95 17.33
CA THR A 163 -8.59 13.87 16.36
C THR A 163 -9.20 14.40 15.06
N TRP A 164 -9.20 15.72 14.87
CA TRP A 164 -9.80 16.36 13.71
C TRP A 164 -9.15 15.92 12.38
N LEU A 165 -7.83 15.74 12.37
CA LEU A 165 -7.12 15.26 11.17
C LEU A 165 -7.55 13.84 10.80
N ALA A 166 -7.67 12.95 11.78
CA ALA A 166 -8.17 11.59 11.55
C ALA A 166 -9.63 11.62 11.10
N TYR A 167 -10.48 12.41 11.77
CA TYR A 167 -11.88 12.61 11.38
C TYR A 167 -12.00 13.03 9.91
N LYS A 168 -11.27 14.08 9.50
CA LYS A 168 -11.30 14.55 8.10
C LYS A 168 -10.73 13.56 7.11
N SER A 169 -9.65 12.86 7.45
CA SER A 169 -9.10 11.81 6.61
C SER A 169 -10.10 10.66 6.39
N TYR A 170 -10.77 10.22 7.46
CA TYR A 170 -11.78 9.16 7.38
C TYR A 170 -13.00 9.61 6.59
N GLU A 171 -13.50 10.84 6.82
CA GLU A 171 -14.60 11.43 6.06
C GLU A 171 -14.27 11.46 4.55
N LEU A 172 -13.05 11.86 4.16
CA LEU A 172 -12.59 11.85 2.77
C LEU A 172 -12.43 10.44 2.19
N THR A 173 -12.22 9.44 3.05
CA THR A 173 -11.99 8.06 2.60
C THR A 173 -13.31 7.31 2.45
N VAL A 174 -14.17 7.32 3.48
CA VAL A 174 -15.39 6.49 3.54
C VAL A 174 -16.68 7.29 3.70
N GLY A 175 -16.62 8.62 3.68
CA GLY A 175 -17.79 9.50 3.81
C GLY A 175 -18.25 9.75 5.23
N LYS A 176 -17.58 9.19 6.25
CA LYS A 176 -17.85 9.41 7.67
C LYS A 176 -16.56 9.53 8.45
N GLY A 177 -16.47 10.52 9.32
CA GLY A 177 -15.28 10.76 10.13
C GLY A 177 -15.30 10.04 11.48
N GLU A 178 -16.49 9.73 12.03
CA GLU A 178 -16.66 9.06 13.32
C GLU A 178 -16.53 7.55 13.18
N THR A 179 -15.30 7.08 13.08
CA THR A 179 -14.95 5.66 12.97
C THR A 179 -13.54 5.42 13.53
N TRP A 180 -13.16 4.16 13.70
CA TRP A 180 -11.82 3.77 14.10
C TRP A 180 -10.89 3.61 12.89
N GLY A 181 -9.62 3.92 13.10
CA GLY A 181 -8.55 3.71 12.14
C GLY A 181 -7.17 3.98 12.73
N ASP A 182 -6.18 4.05 11.85
CA ASP A 182 -4.78 4.27 12.21
C ASP A 182 -4.37 5.77 12.30
N GLY A 183 -5.34 6.67 12.18
CA GLY A 183 -5.14 8.13 12.14
C GLY A 183 -5.20 8.72 10.72
N ILE A 184 -5.08 7.91 9.68
CA ILE A 184 -5.18 8.30 8.26
C ILE A 184 -6.19 7.43 7.52
N THR A 185 -6.10 6.10 7.67
CA THR A 185 -6.97 5.13 6.99
C THR A 185 -7.94 4.52 7.99
N PRO A 186 -9.26 4.61 7.79
CA PRO A 186 -10.24 3.92 8.62
C PRO A 186 -10.19 2.42 8.36
N ILE A 187 -10.49 1.60 9.40
CA ILE A 187 -10.42 0.15 9.34
C ILE A 187 -11.19 -0.40 8.14
N GLU A 188 -12.42 0.04 7.97
CA GLU A 188 -13.30 -0.45 6.90
C GLU A 188 -12.77 -0.19 5.47
N ALA A 189 -11.91 0.83 5.29
CA ALA A 189 -11.26 1.09 4.01
C ALA A 189 -10.00 0.24 3.81
N ALA A 190 -9.39 -0.23 4.90
CA ALA A 190 -8.14 -0.99 4.86
C ALA A 190 -8.35 -2.50 4.75
N LEU A 191 -9.57 -2.99 4.90
CA LEU A 191 -9.93 -4.39 4.72
C LEU A 191 -10.30 -4.66 3.26
N LEU A 192 -10.05 -5.88 2.80
CA LEU A 192 -10.28 -6.29 1.41
C LEU A 192 -10.98 -7.65 1.36
N ASP A 193 -12.05 -7.73 0.57
CA ASP A 193 -12.80 -8.98 0.39
C ASP A 193 -11.91 -10.09 -0.17
N GLY A 194 -11.98 -11.27 0.40
CA GLY A 194 -11.18 -12.43 0.01
C GLY A 194 -9.72 -12.42 0.49
N ALA A 195 -9.28 -11.35 1.19
CA ALA A 195 -7.95 -11.31 1.80
C ALA A 195 -7.94 -11.82 3.25
N GLU A 196 -6.75 -12.16 3.75
CA GLU A 196 -6.50 -12.30 5.19
C GLU A 196 -6.52 -10.90 5.83
N ASN A 197 -7.55 -10.61 6.61
CA ASN A 197 -7.76 -9.29 7.20
C ASN A 197 -7.37 -9.27 8.68
N LEU A 198 -6.47 -8.37 9.04
CA LEU A 198 -5.93 -8.20 10.39
C LEU A 198 -6.30 -6.82 10.92
N VAL A 199 -6.86 -6.75 12.13
CA VAL A 199 -7.07 -5.49 12.85
C VAL A 199 -6.07 -5.42 14.00
N LEU A 200 -5.21 -4.40 13.98
CA LEU A 200 -4.07 -4.26 14.89
C LEU A 200 -4.32 -3.14 15.91
N GLU A 201 -4.58 -3.51 17.15
CA GLU A 201 -4.89 -2.57 18.23
C GLU A 201 -3.70 -1.63 18.54
N GLY A 202 -3.99 -0.34 18.64
CA GLY A 202 -3.02 0.72 18.95
C GLY A 202 -1.98 0.97 17.85
N VAL A 203 -2.16 0.44 16.64
CA VAL A 203 -1.23 0.63 15.52
C VAL A 203 -1.61 1.87 14.71
N TRP A 204 -0.64 2.77 14.57
CA TRP A 204 -0.72 4.02 13.84
C TRP A 204 -0.26 3.87 12.38
N HIS A 205 -0.63 4.86 11.55
CA HIS A 205 -0.40 4.82 10.11
C HIS A 205 1.07 4.80 9.70
N SER A 206 1.89 5.66 10.25
CA SER A 206 3.25 5.89 9.72
C SER A 206 4.34 5.84 10.79
N PRO A 207 5.61 5.65 10.38
CA PRO A 207 6.74 5.69 11.31
C PRO A 207 6.92 7.03 12.02
N ARG A 208 6.25 8.09 11.55
CA ARG A 208 6.29 9.43 12.16
C ARG A 208 5.14 9.68 13.12
N SER A 209 4.26 8.71 13.32
CA SER A 209 3.16 8.79 14.26
C SER A 209 3.64 8.74 15.72
N PRO A 210 2.86 9.22 16.69
CA PRO A 210 3.29 9.27 18.08
C PRO A 210 3.36 7.90 18.79
N GLY A 211 2.88 6.84 18.14
CA GLY A 211 2.86 5.49 18.69
C GLY A 211 3.45 4.45 17.73
N LYS A 212 3.31 3.19 18.10
CA LYS A 212 3.75 2.07 17.24
C LYS A 212 2.98 2.07 15.92
N TRP A 213 3.70 1.77 14.85
CA TRP A 213 3.14 1.66 13.52
C TRP A 213 3.37 0.24 12.95
N TYR A 214 2.88 -0.05 11.75
CA TYR A 214 2.95 -1.38 11.12
C TYR A 214 4.36 -1.97 11.06
N GLY A 215 5.41 -1.14 10.92
CA GLY A 215 6.81 -1.57 10.87
C GLY A 215 7.52 -1.57 12.22
N SER A 216 6.85 -1.26 13.32
CA SER A 216 7.42 -1.33 14.66
C SER A 216 7.76 -2.78 15.04
N PRO A 217 8.92 -3.04 15.69
CA PRO A 217 9.38 -4.39 16.01
C PRO A 217 8.37 -5.27 16.75
N GLU A 218 7.55 -4.66 17.62
CA GLU A 218 6.50 -5.32 18.39
C GLU A 218 5.22 -5.61 17.56
N VAL A 219 5.06 -4.97 16.40
CA VAL A 219 3.91 -5.18 15.50
C VAL A 219 4.24 -6.20 14.40
N LEU A 220 5.50 -6.32 14.01
CA LEU A 220 5.94 -7.26 12.98
C LEU A 220 5.44 -8.68 13.17
N PRO A 221 5.44 -9.28 14.39
CA PRO A 221 4.96 -10.65 14.59
C PRO A 221 3.52 -10.89 14.14
N ALA A 222 2.69 -9.85 14.09
CA ALA A 222 1.29 -9.98 13.67
C ALA A 222 1.13 -10.30 12.18
N TRP A 223 2.09 -9.93 11.33
CA TRP A 223 1.94 -10.09 9.89
C TRP A 223 3.16 -10.70 9.16
N ILE A 224 4.35 -10.72 9.79
CA ILE A 224 5.57 -11.23 9.14
C ILE A 224 5.47 -12.72 8.78
N GLY A 225 4.68 -13.49 9.50
CA GLY A 225 4.47 -14.93 9.23
C GLY A 225 3.87 -15.22 7.85
N TYR A 226 3.22 -14.24 7.24
CA TYR A 226 2.63 -14.34 5.90
C TYR A 226 3.66 -14.20 4.76
N LEU A 227 4.91 -13.84 5.09
CA LEU A 227 6.02 -13.78 4.11
C LEU A 227 6.72 -15.14 3.87
N ARG A 228 6.22 -16.21 4.49
CA ARG A 228 6.77 -17.57 4.39
C ARG A 228 5.99 -18.42 3.39
#